data_0b9afdbc22cc793bad6e9976c95b067e
#
_entry.id   0b9afdbc22cc793bad6e9976c95b067e
#
_cell.length_a   1.000
_cell.length_b   1.000
_cell.length_c   1.000
_cell.angle_alpha   90.00
_cell.angle_beta   90.00
_cell.angle_gamma   90.00
#
_symmetry.space_group_name_H-M   'P 1'
#
loop_
_entity.id
_entity.type
_entity.pdbx_description
1 polymer ?
#
loop_
_entity_poly.entity_id
_entity_poly.type
_entity_poly.pdbx_seq_one_letter_code
_entity_poly.pdbx_strand_id
1 'polypeptide(L)'
;MKFTNGYWLTKKEITPIYAVEYGYHRVDGNQLTIYAPSIPITNRGDCVNIPMMTVVFQSPQENIIQVKIVHFKGSVQQGPYYHLNNKDVHVEIEETEDQIIYTSGETSAVISKKQRDWKIEFFRSGKLLTESSYRNIAHMTNEKTDKSYVTEQLLLDVGEKIYGLGERFTPFVKNGQIVDMWNADGGTASEQAYKNLPFYVSNKGYGVFVNDAGDVSFEIGSEKVERVQFSVQGEQLEYMIIGGKNLKETIELYTDLTGKPALPPAWTFGLWLTTSFSTNYDEEVVTQFLDGMKDRNTPLRVFHFDSFWMHAFEWCNFKWDKKTFPEPEKMLKRYHERGLKLCVWINPYIAQNSELFDEACEKGYLLKKKDGSIWQTDLWQSGMGEVDFTNPEATKWYQDKLESLIEMGVDSFKTDFGERIPVKDIVYHDGSDPVKMHNYYSFLYNKAVFEVLERKLGKNNAAVFARAATTGGQQFPVHWGGDCSANYMSMAETLRGGLSLGLGGFGFWSHDISGFEQCATPDIYKRWCAFGLLSSHSRLHGGTTY
;
A
#
# COMPACT_ATOMS: atom_id res chain seq x y z
N MET A 1 -13.32 3.33 -11.13
CA MET A 1 -14.55 2.77 -11.79
C MET A 1 -15.28 3.89 -12.54
N LYS A 2 -15.70 3.65 -13.78
CA LYS A 2 -16.45 4.64 -14.59
C LYS A 2 -17.96 4.49 -14.42
N PHE A 3 -18.65 5.58 -14.13
CA PHE A 3 -20.10 5.62 -13.92
C PHE A 3 -20.86 6.24 -15.10
N THR A 4 -20.17 6.95 -16.00
CA THR A 4 -20.77 7.64 -17.15
C THR A 4 -20.30 7.09 -18.49
N ASN A 5 -21.09 7.35 -19.52
CA ASN A 5 -20.76 7.16 -20.94
C ASN A 5 -20.59 8.53 -21.59
N GLY A 6 -19.34 8.99 -21.67
CA GLY A 6 -19.04 10.38 -22.04
C GLY A 6 -19.46 11.36 -20.94
N TYR A 7 -19.65 12.62 -21.28
CA TYR A 7 -19.84 13.71 -20.32
C TYR A 7 -21.25 13.76 -19.70
N TRP A 8 -22.28 13.41 -20.49
CA TRP A 8 -23.70 13.67 -20.14
C TRP A 8 -24.45 12.44 -19.64
N LEU A 9 -24.08 11.25 -20.09
CA LEU A 9 -24.88 10.06 -19.94
C LEU A 9 -24.37 9.21 -18.77
N THR A 10 -25.16 9.07 -17.73
CA THR A 10 -24.96 8.02 -16.72
C THR A 10 -25.21 6.65 -17.37
N LYS A 11 -24.43 5.63 -17.03
CA LYS A 11 -24.68 4.24 -17.47
C LYS A 11 -26.05 3.80 -16.97
N LYS A 12 -26.75 2.98 -17.79
CA LYS A 12 -28.16 2.58 -17.52
C LYS A 12 -28.36 1.89 -16.17
N GLU A 13 -27.34 1.16 -15.71
CA GLU A 13 -27.33 0.43 -14.45
C GLU A 13 -26.97 1.30 -13.24
N ILE A 14 -26.66 2.57 -13.44
CA ILE A 14 -26.21 3.47 -12.38
C ILE A 14 -27.29 4.52 -12.06
N THR A 15 -27.70 4.55 -10.80
CA THR A 15 -28.58 5.58 -10.25
C THR A 15 -27.76 6.53 -9.38
N PRO A 16 -27.54 7.81 -9.81
CA PRO A 16 -26.73 8.77 -9.08
C PRO A 16 -27.58 9.62 -8.13
N ILE A 17 -27.02 9.95 -6.98
CA ILE A 17 -27.48 10.99 -6.05
C ILE A 17 -26.34 12.00 -5.93
N TYR A 18 -26.52 13.22 -6.40
CA TYR A 18 -25.49 14.26 -6.39
C TYR A 18 -25.72 15.26 -5.25
N ALA A 19 -24.64 15.78 -4.64
CA ALA A 19 -24.69 17.04 -3.90
C ALA A 19 -24.76 18.19 -4.92
N VAL A 20 -25.82 19.01 -4.84
CA VAL A 20 -26.05 20.05 -5.85
C VAL A 20 -26.10 21.47 -5.30
N GLU A 21 -26.28 21.63 -3.99
CA GLU A 21 -26.47 22.93 -3.35
C GLU A 21 -26.00 22.88 -1.89
N TYR A 22 -25.57 24.02 -1.35
CA TYR A 22 -25.45 24.20 0.08
C TYR A 22 -26.85 24.30 0.70
N GLY A 23 -27.18 23.44 1.67
CA GLY A 23 -28.43 23.52 2.44
C GLY A 23 -28.24 24.29 3.73
N TYR A 24 -27.48 23.75 4.64
CA TYR A 24 -27.08 24.37 5.92
C TYR A 24 -25.80 23.74 6.46
N HIS A 25 -25.30 24.29 7.57
CA HIS A 25 -24.10 23.74 8.21
C HIS A 25 -24.26 23.71 9.75
N ARG A 26 -23.33 22.99 10.36
CA ARG A 26 -23.13 22.95 11.81
C ARG A 26 -21.63 22.99 12.11
N VAL A 27 -21.25 23.78 13.10
CA VAL A 27 -19.91 23.80 13.67
C VAL A 27 -19.95 23.16 15.06
N ASP A 28 -19.00 22.26 15.34
CA ASP A 28 -18.85 21.60 16.63
C ASP A 28 -17.34 21.48 16.96
N GLY A 29 -16.85 22.42 17.78
CA GLY A 29 -15.42 22.58 18.01
C GLY A 29 -14.65 22.82 16.70
N ASN A 30 -13.69 21.96 16.41
CA ASN A 30 -12.86 22.00 15.20
C ASN A 30 -13.51 21.31 13.97
N GLN A 31 -14.74 20.84 14.09
CA GLN A 31 -15.45 20.18 12.99
C GLN A 31 -16.46 21.09 12.33
N LEU A 32 -16.44 21.15 11.01
CA LEU A 32 -17.48 21.77 10.19
C LEU A 32 -18.25 20.67 9.45
N THR A 33 -19.57 20.67 9.55
CA THR A 33 -20.44 19.73 8.83
C THR A 33 -21.37 20.51 7.90
N ILE A 34 -21.33 20.19 6.61
CA ILE A 34 -22.19 20.73 5.57
C ILE A 34 -23.24 19.69 5.19
N TYR A 35 -24.47 20.12 5.04
CA TYR A 35 -25.59 19.30 4.56
C TYR A 35 -25.99 19.79 3.17
N ALA A 36 -25.74 18.93 2.16
CA ALA A 36 -25.92 19.25 0.74
C ALA A 36 -27.05 18.41 0.14
N PRO A 37 -28.24 19.04 -0.14
CA PRO A 37 -29.34 18.33 -0.77
C PRO A 37 -29.04 17.93 -2.22
N SER A 38 -29.78 16.93 -2.71
CA SER A 38 -29.64 16.41 -4.08
C SER A 38 -30.47 17.18 -5.13
N ILE A 39 -31.27 18.14 -4.69
CA ILE A 39 -32.00 19.09 -5.54
C ILE A 39 -31.91 20.50 -4.93
N PRO A 40 -32.09 21.57 -5.73
CA PRO A 40 -32.21 22.91 -5.20
C PRO A 40 -33.46 23.04 -4.28
N ILE A 41 -33.29 23.68 -3.12
CA ILE A 41 -34.36 23.92 -2.15
C ILE A 41 -34.88 25.33 -2.32
N THR A 42 -36.11 25.45 -2.85
CA THR A 42 -36.76 26.76 -3.08
C THR A 42 -37.86 27.03 -2.07
N ASN A 43 -38.43 26.00 -1.47
CA ASN A 43 -39.46 26.09 -0.45
C ASN A 43 -39.40 24.90 0.52
N ARG A 44 -40.15 24.94 1.63
CA ARG A 44 -40.12 23.87 2.65
C ARG A 44 -40.55 22.50 2.13
N GLY A 45 -41.39 22.43 1.11
CA GLY A 45 -41.87 21.18 0.52
C GLY A 45 -40.76 20.43 -0.21
N ASP A 46 -39.75 21.13 -0.72
CA ASP A 46 -38.61 20.54 -1.44
C ASP A 46 -37.72 19.71 -0.52
N CYS A 47 -37.87 19.82 0.82
CA CYS A 47 -37.12 19.01 1.78
C CYS A 47 -37.66 17.58 1.94
N VAL A 48 -38.80 17.25 1.32
CA VAL A 48 -39.46 15.96 1.50
C VAL A 48 -39.13 15.02 0.33
N ASN A 49 -38.81 13.75 0.67
CA ASN A 49 -38.49 12.70 -0.30
C ASN A 49 -37.24 12.99 -1.17
N ILE A 50 -36.26 13.69 -0.62
CA ILE A 50 -34.98 13.92 -1.30
C ILE A 50 -33.81 13.35 -0.48
N PRO A 51 -32.79 12.78 -1.16
CA PRO A 51 -31.54 12.47 -0.51
C PRO A 51 -30.74 13.72 -0.13
N MET A 52 -29.88 13.57 0.87
CA MET A 52 -28.94 14.60 1.31
C MET A 52 -27.59 14.01 1.60
N MET A 53 -26.53 14.60 1.03
CA MET A 53 -25.16 14.23 1.34
C MET A 53 -24.66 15.05 2.54
N THR A 54 -23.98 14.40 3.47
CA THR A 54 -23.31 15.06 4.59
C THR A 54 -21.82 15.13 4.30
N VAL A 55 -21.24 16.34 4.32
CA VAL A 55 -19.82 16.58 4.07
C VAL A 55 -19.19 17.15 5.33
N VAL A 56 -18.26 16.42 5.93
CA VAL A 56 -17.60 16.76 7.19
C VAL A 56 -16.17 17.18 6.94
N PHE A 57 -15.76 18.32 7.48
CA PHE A 57 -14.38 18.82 7.44
C PHE A 57 -13.74 18.72 8.81
N GLN A 58 -12.54 18.17 8.85
CA GLN A 58 -11.67 18.08 10.02
C GLN A 58 -10.22 18.29 9.60
N SER A 59 -9.32 18.47 10.56
CA SER A 59 -7.88 18.52 10.29
C SER A 59 -7.16 17.55 11.23
N PRO A 60 -6.57 16.47 10.69
CA PRO A 60 -5.80 15.53 11.50
C PRO A 60 -4.41 16.05 11.85
N GLN A 61 -3.87 16.97 11.05
CA GLN A 61 -2.61 17.68 11.26
C GLN A 61 -2.65 19.03 10.53
N GLU A 62 -1.80 19.95 10.94
CA GLU A 62 -1.67 21.27 10.30
C GLU A 62 -1.34 21.12 8.80
N ASN A 63 -1.96 21.91 7.97
CA ASN A 63 -1.90 21.88 6.49
C ASN A 63 -2.54 20.63 5.84
N ILE A 64 -3.33 19.86 6.57
CA ILE A 64 -4.11 18.73 6.04
C ILE A 64 -5.58 18.97 6.32
N ILE A 65 -6.40 18.99 5.28
CA ILE A 65 -7.86 19.05 5.39
C ILE A 65 -8.44 17.68 5.05
N GLN A 66 -9.07 17.06 6.03
CA GLN A 66 -9.83 15.84 5.87
C GLN A 66 -11.26 16.18 5.47
N VAL A 67 -11.76 15.52 4.45
CA VAL A 67 -13.14 15.60 3.97
C VAL A 67 -13.77 14.21 4.05
N LYS A 68 -14.88 14.10 4.77
CA LYS A 68 -15.64 12.86 4.86
C LYS A 68 -17.04 13.08 4.29
N ILE A 69 -17.38 12.31 3.27
CA ILE A 69 -18.67 12.33 2.59
C ILE A 69 -19.50 11.14 3.08
N VAL A 70 -20.73 11.37 3.50
CA VAL A 70 -21.62 10.35 4.07
C VAL A 70 -23.00 10.48 3.44
N HIS A 71 -23.51 9.36 2.91
CA HIS A 71 -24.91 9.22 2.49
C HIS A 71 -25.76 8.72 3.67
N PHE A 72 -25.55 7.49 4.13
CA PHE A 72 -26.25 6.94 5.29
C PHE A 72 -25.33 6.83 6.51
N LYS A 73 -25.60 7.63 7.54
CA LYS A 73 -24.82 7.66 8.78
C LYS A 73 -24.93 6.36 9.59
N GLY A 74 -26.03 5.63 9.44
CA GLY A 74 -26.26 4.37 10.17
C GLY A 74 -25.59 3.14 9.54
N SER A 75 -24.89 3.28 8.42
CA SER A 75 -24.15 2.18 7.81
C SER A 75 -23.02 1.71 8.73
N VAL A 76 -22.87 0.39 8.85
CA VAL A 76 -21.77 -0.22 9.61
C VAL A 76 -20.51 -0.22 8.73
N GLN A 77 -19.48 0.47 9.17
CA GLN A 77 -18.18 0.46 8.53
C GLN A 77 -17.26 -0.52 9.27
N GLN A 78 -16.94 -1.64 8.63
CA GLN A 78 -15.96 -2.59 9.16
C GLN A 78 -14.54 -2.15 8.75
N GLY A 79 -13.57 -2.30 9.70
CA GLY A 79 -12.15 -2.12 9.38
C GLY A 79 -11.63 -3.20 8.43
N PRO A 80 -10.35 -3.17 8.12
CA PRO A 80 -9.35 -2.31 8.75
C PRO A 80 -9.40 -0.86 8.30
N TYR A 81 -8.82 0.01 9.14
CA TYR A 81 -8.56 1.41 8.82
C TYR A 81 -7.06 1.67 8.87
N TYR A 82 -6.57 2.56 8.04
CA TYR A 82 -5.18 3.00 8.15
C TYR A 82 -4.94 3.68 9.49
N HIS A 83 -3.83 3.35 10.14
CA HIS A 83 -3.41 4.03 11.35
C HIS A 83 -2.88 5.42 11.01
N LEU A 84 -3.53 6.45 11.54
CA LEU A 84 -3.16 7.85 11.30
C LEU A 84 -2.65 8.49 12.60
N ASN A 85 -1.54 9.22 12.50
CA ASN A 85 -0.96 9.98 13.60
C ASN A 85 -1.66 11.34 13.73
N ASN A 86 -2.90 11.33 14.23
CA ASN A 86 -3.67 12.53 14.46
C ASN A 86 -3.02 13.39 15.57
N LYS A 87 -2.98 14.70 15.36
CA LYS A 87 -2.50 15.69 16.30
C LYS A 87 -3.65 16.62 16.71
N ASP A 88 -3.56 17.20 17.89
CA ASP A 88 -4.45 18.31 18.25
C ASP A 88 -4.01 19.55 17.49
N VAL A 89 -4.87 20.05 16.60
CA VAL A 89 -4.58 21.14 15.69
C VAL A 89 -5.63 22.24 15.86
N HIS A 90 -5.16 23.49 15.93
CA HIS A 90 -6.04 24.63 15.88
C HIS A 90 -6.53 24.83 14.44
N VAL A 91 -7.86 24.98 14.28
CA VAL A 91 -8.50 25.37 13.03
C VAL A 91 -9.27 26.66 13.20
N GLU A 92 -9.32 27.45 12.15
CA GLU A 92 -10.13 28.65 12.07
C GLU A 92 -11.32 28.39 11.16
N ILE A 93 -12.53 28.74 11.61
CA ILE A 93 -13.76 28.62 10.82
C ILE A 93 -14.40 30.00 10.75
N GLU A 94 -14.36 30.58 9.57
CA GLU A 94 -14.93 31.89 9.30
C GLU A 94 -16.19 31.73 8.45
N GLU A 95 -17.23 32.48 8.78
CA GLU A 95 -18.48 32.51 8.03
C GLU A 95 -18.79 33.92 7.54
N THR A 96 -19.12 34.04 6.26
CA THR A 96 -19.65 35.25 5.65
C THR A 96 -21.06 34.99 5.08
N GLU A 97 -21.69 35.98 4.47
CA GLU A 97 -22.96 35.80 3.77
C GLU A 97 -22.84 34.77 2.64
N ASP A 98 -21.74 34.79 1.89
CA ASP A 98 -21.55 34.03 0.65
C ASP A 98 -20.77 32.72 0.81
N GLN A 99 -19.99 32.52 1.89
CA GLN A 99 -19.08 31.40 2.02
C GLN A 99 -18.74 31.04 3.46
N ILE A 100 -18.25 29.80 3.64
CA ILE A 100 -17.61 29.33 4.88
C ILE A 100 -16.17 28.99 4.53
N ILE A 101 -15.22 29.44 5.35
CA ILE A 101 -13.79 29.16 5.18
C ILE A 101 -13.35 28.29 6.37
N TYR A 102 -12.81 27.13 6.08
CA TYR A 102 -12.21 26.22 7.04
C TYR A 102 -10.69 26.21 6.83
N THR A 103 -9.93 26.67 7.80
CA THR A 103 -8.47 26.84 7.68
C THR A 103 -7.70 26.02 8.70
N SER A 104 -6.67 25.30 8.23
CA SER A 104 -5.67 24.61 9.03
C SER A 104 -4.28 24.99 8.55
N GLY A 105 -3.53 25.74 9.36
CA GLY A 105 -2.24 26.29 8.95
C GLY A 105 -2.39 27.22 7.73
N GLU A 106 -1.64 26.94 6.67
CA GLU A 106 -1.70 27.71 5.41
C GLU A 106 -2.69 27.10 4.38
N THR A 107 -3.37 26.00 4.73
CA THR A 107 -4.30 25.30 3.83
C THR A 107 -5.73 25.58 4.25
N SER A 108 -6.60 25.93 3.28
CA SER A 108 -8.00 26.23 3.55
C SER A 108 -8.94 25.55 2.54
N ALA A 109 -10.17 25.25 3.01
CA ALA A 109 -11.31 24.89 2.18
C ALA A 109 -12.32 26.03 2.23
N VAL A 110 -12.73 26.51 1.06
CA VAL A 110 -13.74 27.58 0.89
C VAL A 110 -14.99 26.95 0.31
N ILE A 111 -16.07 26.95 1.07
CA ILE A 111 -17.36 26.38 0.71
C ILE A 111 -18.33 27.49 0.31
N SER A 112 -18.81 27.49 -0.93
CA SER A 112 -19.80 28.45 -1.40
C SER A 112 -21.18 28.21 -0.76
N LYS A 113 -21.82 29.25 -0.25
CA LYS A 113 -23.18 29.27 0.25
C LYS A 113 -24.19 29.81 -0.79
N LYS A 114 -23.70 30.28 -1.94
CA LYS A 114 -24.51 30.89 -2.98
C LYS A 114 -25.41 29.83 -3.63
N GLN A 115 -26.67 30.19 -3.83
CA GLN A 115 -27.62 29.36 -4.58
C GLN A 115 -27.07 29.06 -5.98
N ARG A 116 -27.16 27.79 -6.39
CA ARG A 116 -26.70 27.28 -7.70
C ARG A 116 -25.21 27.44 -7.98
N ASP A 117 -24.40 27.72 -6.95
CA ASP A 117 -22.93 27.81 -7.03
C ASP A 117 -22.29 26.86 -6.01
N TRP A 118 -22.76 25.60 -5.98
CA TRP A 118 -22.19 24.58 -5.12
C TRP A 118 -20.76 24.28 -5.53
N LYS A 119 -19.80 24.60 -4.64
CA LYS A 119 -18.38 24.26 -4.79
C LYS A 119 -17.63 24.28 -3.47
N ILE A 120 -16.55 23.53 -3.44
CA ILE A 120 -15.55 23.49 -2.38
C ILE A 120 -14.20 23.73 -3.07
N GLU A 121 -13.55 24.85 -2.77
CA GLU A 121 -12.26 25.22 -3.33
C GLU A 121 -11.17 25.01 -2.26
N PHE A 122 -10.07 24.34 -2.61
CA PHE A 122 -8.96 24.12 -1.70
C PHE A 122 -7.79 25.02 -2.08
N PHE A 123 -7.30 25.77 -1.11
CA PHE A 123 -6.22 26.74 -1.28
C PHE A 123 -5.03 26.41 -0.37
N ARG A 124 -3.86 26.88 -0.77
CA ARG A 124 -2.71 27.06 0.12
C ARG A 124 -2.14 28.45 -0.07
N SER A 125 -2.02 29.22 1.02
CA SER A 125 -1.50 30.62 0.99
C SER A 125 -2.12 31.44 -0.12
N GLY A 126 -3.44 31.31 -0.33
CA GLY A 126 -4.21 32.03 -1.37
C GLY A 126 -4.10 31.49 -2.80
N LYS A 127 -3.29 30.44 -3.03
CA LYS A 127 -3.19 29.78 -4.34
C LYS A 127 -4.16 28.60 -4.40
N LEU A 128 -5.01 28.54 -5.43
CA LEU A 128 -5.91 27.43 -5.68
C LEU A 128 -5.12 26.14 -5.99
N LEU A 129 -5.38 25.10 -5.22
CA LEU A 129 -4.84 23.76 -5.43
C LEU A 129 -5.74 22.95 -6.37
N THR A 130 -6.97 22.74 -5.94
CA THR A 130 -8.01 22.01 -6.67
C THR A 130 -9.40 22.41 -6.15
N GLU A 131 -10.46 21.93 -6.79
CA GLU A 131 -11.85 22.18 -6.37
C GLU A 131 -12.76 20.99 -6.64
N SER A 132 -13.83 20.87 -5.84
CA SER A 132 -15.01 20.06 -6.09
C SER A 132 -16.19 20.99 -6.39
N SER A 133 -16.90 20.76 -7.47
CA SER A 133 -17.98 21.64 -7.93
C SER A 133 -19.30 20.90 -8.16
N TYR A 134 -20.25 21.53 -8.81
CA TYR A 134 -21.58 20.98 -9.06
C TYR A 134 -21.55 19.56 -9.62
N ARG A 135 -22.22 18.62 -8.94
CA ARG A 135 -22.29 17.18 -9.27
C ARG A 135 -20.97 16.41 -9.19
N ASN A 136 -19.99 16.90 -8.48
CA ASN A 136 -18.74 16.19 -8.29
C ASN A 136 -18.80 15.19 -7.12
N ILE A 137 -19.49 15.56 -6.03
CA ILE A 137 -19.79 14.63 -4.94
C ILE A 137 -21.06 13.85 -5.28
N ALA A 138 -20.97 12.51 -5.23
CA ALA A 138 -22.13 11.68 -5.50
C ALA A 138 -22.11 10.35 -4.74
N HIS A 139 -23.32 9.83 -4.49
CA HIS A 139 -23.57 8.42 -4.19
C HIS A 139 -24.12 7.75 -5.44
N MET A 140 -23.52 6.61 -5.81
CA MET A 140 -23.84 5.86 -7.04
C MET A 140 -24.32 4.46 -6.67
N THR A 141 -25.56 4.12 -7.01
CA THR A 141 -26.07 2.75 -6.87
C THR A 141 -25.97 2.03 -8.20
N ASN A 142 -25.39 0.83 -8.19
CA ASN A 142 -25.37 -0.04 -9.36
C ASN A 142 -26.48 -1.09 -9.23
N GLU A 143 -27.58 -0.87 -9.92
CA GLU A 143 -28.80 -1.70 -9.91
C GLU A 143 -28.55 -3.15 -10.33
N LYS A 144 -27.50 -3.39 -11.13
CA LYS A 144 -27.18 -4.73 -11.63
C LYS A 144 -26.42 -5.58 -10.61
N THR A 145 -25.61 -4.95 -9.78
CA THR A 145 -24.74 -5.64 -8.78
C THR A 145 -25.22 -5.46 -7.36
N ASP A 146 -26.23 -4.62 -7.13
CA ASP A 146 -26.73 -4.20 -5.82
C ASP A 146 -25.61 -3.62 -4.92
N LYS A 147 -24.67 -2.90 -5.55
CA LYS A 147 -23.57 -2.24 -4.87
C LYS A 147 -23.69 -0.74 -4.94
N SER A 148 -23.39 -0.06 -3.85
CA SER A 148 -23.28 1.39 -3.81
C SER A 148 -21.84 1.86 -3.73
N TYR A 149 -21.59 3.08 -4.19
CA TYR A 149 -20.29 3.74 -4.16
C TYR A 149 -20.46 5.21 -3.81
N VAL A 150 -19.52 5.76 -3.04
CA VAL A 150 -19.40 7.21 -2.88
C VAL A 150 -18.23 7.69 -3.72
N THR A 151 -18.45 8.79 -4.44
CA THR A 151 -17.46 9.35 -5.38
C THR A 151 -17.19 10.81 -5.12
N GLU A 152 -15.97 11.22 -5.43
CA GLU A 152 -15.54 12.62 -5.50
C GLU A 152 -14.81 12.85 -6.82
N GLN A 153 -14.95 14.05 -7.40
CA GLN A 153 -14.28 14.48 -8.61
C GLN A 153 -13.58 15.83 -8.35
N LEU A 154 -12.27 15.81 -8.21
CA LEU A 154 -11.47 17.01 -8.03
C LEU A 154 -10.99 17.56 -9.39
N LEU A 155 -10.89 18.87 -9.51
CA LEU A 155 -10.40 19.55 -10.71
C LEU A 155 -9.00 19.06 -11.06
N LEU A 156 -8.81 18.67 -12.31
CA LEU A 156 -7.53 18.45 -12.98
C LEU A 156 -7.31 19.63 -13.93
N ASP A 157 -6.51 20.58 -13.49
CA ASP A 157 -6.30 21.86 -14.19
C ASP A 157 -5.48 21.69 -15.48
N VAL A 158 -5.50 22.71 -16.33
CA VAL A 158 -4.72 22.72 -17.58
C VAL A 158 -3.22 22.63 -17.28
N GLY A 159 -2.55 21.64 -17.87
CA GLY A 159 -1.13 21.39 -17.64
C GLY A 159 -0.79 20.71 -16.32
N GLU A 160 -1.77 20.43 -15.50
CA GLU A 160 -1.58 19.67 -14.26
C GLU A 160 -1.26 18.19 -14.56
N LYS A 161 -0.31 17.65 -13.80
CA LYS A 161 0.16 16.26 -13.93
C LYS A 161 0.08 15.57 -12.59
N ILE A 162 -0.46 14.36 -12.60
CA ILE A 162 -0.64 13.51 -11.43
C ILE A 162 0.38 12.38 -11.45
N TYR A 163 0.93 12.07 -10.26
CA TYR A 163 1.94 11.03 -10.02
C TYR A 163 1.61 10.23 -8.76
N GLY A 164 2.29 9.09 -8.55
CA GLY A 164 2.15 8.28 -7.35
C GLY A 164 1.20 7.10 -7.53
N LEU A 165 0.29 6.88 -6.58
CA LEU A 165 -0.63 5.73 -6.49
C LEU A 165 0.09 4.38 -6.27
N GLY A 166 1.23 4.41 -5.57
CA GLY A 166 2.02 3.23 -5.24
C GLY A 166 3.10 2.91 -6.27
N GLU A 167 3.58 1.66 -6.26
CA GLU A 167 4.57 1.15 -7.20
C GLU A 167 3.91 0.84 -8.54
N ARG A 168 4.05 1.76 -9.50
CA ARG A 168 3.37 1.64 -10.79
C ARG A 168 4.36 1.50 -11.94
N PHE A 169 4.26 0.38 -12.63
CA PHE A 169 5.10 0.03 -13.80
C PHE A 169 4.62 0.69 -15.09
N THR A 170 3.37 1.15 -15.13
CA THR A 170 2.74 1.94 -16.21
C THR A 170 3.39 3.32 -16.35
N PRO A 171 3.03 4.15 -17.37
CA PRO A 171 3.61 5.49 -17.53
C PRO A 171 3.62 6.31 -16.23
N PHE A 172 4.72 7.02 -15.99
CA PHE A 172 4.99 7.70 -14.73
C PHE A 172 3.95 8.80 -14.43
N VAL A 173 3.56 9.59 -15.45
CA VAL A 173 2.43 10.53 -15.38
C VAL A 173 1.14 9.73 -15.47
N LYS A 174 0.21 9.94 -14.54
CA LYS A 174 -1.02 9.16 -14.43
C LYS A 174 -2.20 9.71 -15.23
N ASN A 175 -2.10 10.90 -15.80
CA ASN A 175 -3.16 11.49 -16.62
C ASN A 175 -3.58 10.52 -17.76
N GLY A 176 -4.87 10.30 -17.91
CA GLY A 176 -5.46 9.37 -18.87
C GLY A 176 -5.54 7.91 -18.39
N GLN A 177 -5.07 7.60 -17.19
CA GLN A 177 -5.07 6.24 -16.64
C GLN A 177 -6.24 5.99 -15.70
N ILE A 178 -6.63 4.73 -15.61
CA ILE A 178 -7.46 4.14 -14.56
C ILE A 178 -6.50 3.40 -13.64
N VAL A 179 -6.64 3.56 -12.32
CA VAL A 179 -5.80 2.89 -11.34
C VAL A 179 -6.66 2.39 -10.19
N ASP A 180 -6.77 1.07 -10.07
CA ASP A 180 -7.47 0.41 -9.00
C ASP A 180 -6.48 0.00 -7.89
N MET A 181 -6.85 0.22 -6.63
CA MET A 181 -6.03 -0.09 -5.46
C MET A 181 -6.23 -1.56 -5.06
N TRP A 182 -5.56 -2.47 -5.77
CA TRP A 182 -5.64 -3.89 -5.53
C TRP A 182 -4.26 -4.54 -5.65
N ASN A 183 -3.73 -5.05 -4.52
CA ASN A 183 -2.44 -5.73 -4.51
C ASN A 183 -2.52 -7.04 -5.30
N ALA A 184 -1.63 -7.23 -6.26
CA ALA A 184 -1.63 -8.41 -7.12
C ALA A 184 -0.20 -8.81 -7.51
N ASP A 185 0.01 -10.12 -7.67
CA ASP A 185 1.25 -10.72 -8.16
C ASP A 185 1.19 -10.86 -9.68
N GLY A 186 1.57 -9.80 -10.36
CA GLY A 186 1.50 -9.69 -11.82
C GLY A 186 2.83 -9.45 -12.52
N GLY A 187 3.96 -9.49 -11.79
CA GLY A 187 5.24 -9.03 -12.34
C GLY A 187 5.25 -7.53 -12.61
N THR A 188 6.20 -7.04 -13.42
CA THR A 188 6.38 -5.60 -13.67
C THR A 188 5.81 -5.13 -15.02
N ALA A 189 5.20 -6.02 -15.80
CA ALA A 189 4.84 -5.76 -17.20
C ALA A 189 3.36 -5.36 -17.42
N SER A 190 2.61 -5.02 -16.37
CA SER A 190 1.19 -4.66 -16.47
C SER A 190 0.81 -3.53 -15.51
N GLU A 191 -0.49 -3.20 -15.46
CA GLU A 191 -1.06 -2.26 -14.47
C GLU A 191 -1.14 -2.84 -13.05
N GLN A 192 -0.99 -4.16 -12.90
CA GLN A 192 -0.98 -4.80 -11.58
C GLN A 192 0.25 -4.37 -10.78
N ALA A 193 0.11 -4.31 -9.48
CA ALA A 193 1.19 -3.90 -8.60
C ALA A 193 1.13 -4.63 -7.24
N TYR A 194 2.29 -4.88 -6.69
CA TYR A 194 2.43 -5.48 -5.36
C TYR A 194 2.17 -4.47 -4.23
N LYS A 195 2.25 -3.17 -4.53
CA LYS A 195 2.18 -2.07 -3.56
C LYS A 195 1.26 -0.97 -4.07
N ASN A 196 0.05 -0.95 -3.54
CA ASN A 196 -0.98 0.01 -3.86
C ASN A 196 -1.14 1.02 -2.72
N LEU A 197 -1.00 2.30 -3.05
CA LEU A 197 -1.19 3.41 -2.11
C LEU A 197 -2.24 4.36 -2.67
N PRO A 198 -3.38 4.56 -2.00
CA PRO A 198 -4.42 5.48 -2.45
C PRO A 198 -4.02 6.95 -2.21
N PHE A 199 -2.79 7.28 -2.61
CA PHE A 199 -2.17 8.60 -2.48
C PHE A 199 -1.53 9.04 -3.78
N TYR A 200 -1.97 10.20 -4.29
CA TYR A 200 -1.34 10.84 -5.42
C TYR A 200 -0.80 12.23 -5.09
N VAL A 201 0.14 12.70 -5.89
CA VAL A 201 0.68 14.06 -5.81
C VAL A 201 0.54 14.77 -7.15
N SER A 202 0.29 16.08 -7.09
CA SER A 202 0.19 16.98 -8.24
C SER A 202 1.45 17.82 -8.41
N ASN A 203 1.85 18.12 -9.66
CA ASN A 203 2.91 19.09 -9.93
C ASN A 203 2.59 20.52 -9.44
N LYS A 204 1.36 20.77 -9.00
CA LYS A 204 0.97 22.03 -8.32
C LYS A 204 1.45 22.10 -6.86
N GLY A 205 1.99 21.00 -6.31
CA GLY A 205 2.62 20.96 -4.98
C GLY A 205 1.72 20.41 -3.87
N TYR A 206 0.54 19.84 -4.17
CA TYR A 206 -0.34 19.20 -3.19
C TYR A 206 -0.46 17.68 -3.42
N GLY A 207 -1.02 16.99 -2.45
CA GLY A 207 -1.37 15.58 -2.55
C GLY A 207 -2.81 15.31 -2.10
N VAL A 208 -3.35 14.18 -2.55
CA VAL A 208 -4.64 13.65 -2.12
C VAL A 208 -4.47 12.21 -1.66
N PHE A 209 -4.89 11.94 -0.44
CA PHE A 209 -4.90 10.61 0.16
C PHE A 209 -6.36 10.18 0.42
N VAL A 210 -6.77 9.05 -0.14
CA VAL A 210 -8.08 8.44 0.14
C VAL A 210 -7.91 7.44 1.28
N ASN A 211 -8.58 7.69 2.41
CA ASN A 211 -8.43 6.89 3.63
C ASN A 211 -9.36 5.66 3.61
N ASP A 212 -9.14 4.78 2.65
CA ASP A 212 -9.80 3.48 2.59
C ASP A 212 -8.81 2.39 2.15
N ALA A 213 -8.79 1.27 2.87
CA ALA A 213 -7.89 0.15 2.61
C ALA A 213 -8.44 -0.82 1.55
N GLY A 214 -9.69 -0.67 1.13
CA GLY A 214 -10.34 -1.50 0.12
C GLY A 214 -9.95 -1.15 -1.31
N ASP A 215 -10.82 -1.56 -2.23
CA ASP A 215 -10.67 -1.32 -3.66
C ASP A 215 -11.07 0.13 -4.00
N VAL A 216 -10.13 1.06 -3.83
CA VAL A 216 -10.30 2.46 -4.26
C VAL A 216 -9.95 2.56 -5.74
N SER A 217 -10.89 3.06 -6.54
CA SER A 217 -10.67 3.25 -7.99
C SER A 217 -10.42 4.73 -8.32
N PHE A 218 -9.35 5.00 -9.06
CA PHE A 218 -8.99 6.33 -9.54
C PHE A 218 -9.15 6.45 -11.05
N GLU A 219 -9.83 7.49 -11.52
CA GLU A 219 -10.01 7.88 -12.91
C GLU A 219 -9.32 9.24 -13.13
N ILE A 220 -8.09 9.22 -13.65
CA ILE A 220 -7.26 10.44 -13.76
C ILE A 220 -7.42 11.01 -15.17
N GLY A 221 -8.41 11.88 -15.38
CA GLY A 221 -8.72 12.42 -16.70
C GLY A 221 -9.18 11.35 -17.72
N SER A 222 -9.63 10.19 -17.25
CA SER A 222 -10.00 9.04 -18.08
C SER A 222 -11.51 8.86 -18.24
N GLU A 223 -12.33 9.34 -17.31
CA GLU A 223 -13.78 9.45 -17.45
C GLU A 223 -14.19 10.88 -17.87
N LYS A 224 -13.72 11.89 -17.12
CA LYS A 224 -13.81 13.31 -17.48
C LYS A 224 -12.40 13.88 -17.55
N VAL A 225 -12.07 14.54 -18.66
CA VAL A 225 -10.69 14.96 -18.94
C VAL A 225 -10.14 16.02 -17.98
N GLU A 226 -11.03 16.81 -17.37
CA GLU A 226 -10.70 17.86 -16.40
C GLU A 226 -10.92 17.43 -14.94
N ARG A 227 -11.02 16.12 -14.65
CA ARG A 227 -11.24 15.62 -13.30
C ARG A 227 -10.30 14.47 -12.93
N VAL A 228 -9.91 14.45 -11.67
CA VAL A 228 -9.45 13.25 -10.97
C VAL A 228 -10.63 12.75 -10.16
N GLN A 229 -11.25 11.66 -10.59
CA GLN A 229 -12.32 10.99 -9.87
C GLN A 229 -11.75 9.87 -9.03
N PHE A 230 -12.24 9.72 -7.81
CA PHE A 230 -12.01 8.54 -7.00
C PHE A 230 -13.31 8.06 -6.36
N SER A 231 -13.39 6.75 -6.17
CA SER A 231 -14.60 6.09 -5.65
C SER A 231 -14.25 4.96 -4.71
N VAL A 232 -15.08 4.78 -3.68
CA VAL A 232 -15.05 3.65 -2.74
C VAL A 232 -16.40 2.99 -2.66
N GLN A 233 -16.44 1.68 -2.43
CA GLN A 233 -17.70 0.95 -2.24
C GLN A 233 -18.30 1.28 -0.87
N GLY A 234 -19.62 1.47 -0.80
CA GLY A 234 -20.40 1.70 0.43
C GLY A 234 -21.01 3.08 0.51
N GLU A 235 -21.26 3.54 1.73
CA GLU A 235 -22.05 4.73 2.04
C GLU A 235 -21.21 5.94 2.49
N GLN A 236 -19.89 5.78 2.55
CA GLN A 236 -18.96 6.81 3.03
C GLN A 236 -17.68 6.80 2.21
N LEU A 237 -17.11 7.99 2.02
CA LEU A 237 -15.78 8.20 1.43
C LEU A 237 -15.04 9.23 2.28
N GLU A 238 -13.80 8.97 2.62
CA GLU A 238 -12.94 9.88 3.37
C GLU A 238 -11.65 10.12 2.61
N TYR A 239 -11.30 11.39 2.42
CA TYR A 239 -10.04 11.75 1.78
C TYR A 239 -9.41 12.98 2.44
N MET A 240 -8.14 13.21 2.17
CA MET A 240 -7.37 14.32 2.71
C MET A 240 -6.71 15.10 1.60
N ILE A 241 -6.86 16.43 1.66
CA ILE A 241 -6.05 17.37 0.87
C ILE A 241 -4.83 17.74 1.70
N ILE A 242 -3.65 17.43 1.18
CA ILE A 242 -2.36 17.65 1.84
C ILE A 242 -1.65 18.78 1.14
N GLY A 243 -1.62 19.96 1.78
CA GLY A 243 -1.09 21.20 1.22
C GLY A 243 0.36 21.46 1.63
N GLY A 244 1.34 20.93 0.90
CA GLY A 244 2.76 21.28 1.10
C GLY A 244 3.19 22.53 0.29
N LYS A 245 4.29 23.19 0.68
CA LYS A 245 4.92 24.28 -0.14
C LYS A 245 5.43 23.76 -1.48
N ASN A 246 5.79 22.47 -1.49
CA ASN A 246 6.31 21.74 -2.63
C ASN A 246 6.09 20.25 -2.41
N LEU A 247 6.39 19.42 -3.41
CA LEU A 247 6.19 17.98 -3.35
C LEU A 247 6.95 17.28 -2.20
N LYS A 248 8.12 17.77 -1.79
CA LYS A 248 8.86 17.18 -0.66
C LYS A 248 8.11 17.36 0.64
N GLU A 249 7.64 18.57 0.93
CA GLU A 249 6.84 18.85 2.12
C GLU A 249 5.49 18.11 2.09
N THR A 250 4.86 17.98 0.92
CA THR A 250 3.63 17.21 0.76
C THR A 250 3.84 15.73 1.14
N ILE A 251 4.94 15.12 0.67
CA ILE A 251 5.29 13.74 1.05
C ILE A 251 5.68 13.66 2.53
N GLU A 252 6.34 14.68 3.06
CA GLU A 252 6.68 14.76 4.49
C GLU A 252 5.43 14.78 5.37
N LEU A 253 4.44 15.63 5.04
CA LEU A 253 3.15 15.70 5.72
C LEU A 253 2.37 14.37 5.61
N TYR A 254 2.37 13.75 4.42
CA TYR A 254 1.75 12.44 4.23
C TYR A 254 2.41 11.36 5.12
N THR A 255 3.74 11.32 5.17
CA THR A 255 4.45 10.35 6.01
C THR A 255 4.40 10.69 7.50
N ASP A 256 4.28 11.95 7.89
CA ASP A 256 3.98 12.34 9.27
C ASP A 256 2.62 11.78 9.72
N LEU A 257 1.64 11.82 8.82
CA LEU A 257 0.30 11.32 9.09
C LEU A 257 0.24 9.79 9.10
N THR A 258 0.88 9.11 8.15
CA THR A 258 0.75 7.67 7.91
C THR A 258 1.91 6.83 8.44
N GLY A 259 2.92 7.46 9.00
CA GLY A 259 4.13 6.85 9.56
C GLY A 259 5.37 7.08 8.70
N LYS A 260 6.43 7.58 9.33
CA LYS A 260 7.73 7.78 8.66
C LYS A 260 8.47 6.47 8.47
N PRO A 261 9.24 6.31 7.38
CA PRO A 261 10.15 5.18 7.22
C PRO A 261 11.16 5.12 8.38
N ALA A 262 11.34 3.94 8.96
CA ALA A 262 12.46 3.70 9.85
C ALA A 262 13.78 3.84 9.06
N LEU A 263 14.85 4.29 9.71
CA LEU A 263 16.17 4.28 9.09
C LEU A 263 16.75 2.85 9.17
N PRO A 264 16.97 2.16 8.05
CA PRO A 264 17.54 0.83 8.08
C PRO A 264 19.02 0.86 8.53
N PRO A 265 19.54 -0.23 9.12
CA PRO A 265 20.93 -0.29 9.57
C PRO A 265 21.91 -0.10 8.42
N ALA A 266 23.07 0.48 8.71
CA ALA A 266 24.09 0.81 7.70
C ALA A 266 24.54 -0.39 6.83
N TRP A 267 24.52 -1.59 7.38
CA TRP A 267 24.90 -2.79 6.64
C TRP A 267 23.95 -3.13 5.48
N THR A 268 22.69 -2.69 5.53
CA THR A 268 21.70 -2.95 4.46
C THR A 268 22.04 -2.25 3.15
N PHE A 269 22.77 -1.13 3.21
CA PHE A 269 23.21 -0.38 2.02
C PHE A 269 24.41 -1.04 1.28
N GLY A 270 24.96 -2.13 1.82
CA GLY A 270 25.93 -2.95 1.12
C GLY A 270 25.29 -3.83 0.04
N LEU A 271 26.12 -4.51 -0.76
CA LEU A 271 25.64 -5.42 -1.78
C LEU A 271 25.01 -6.67 -1.16
N TRP A 272 23.83 -7.04 -1.65
CA TRP A 272 23.13 -8.28 -1.34
C TRP A 272 23.33 -9.29 -2.47
N LEU A 273 23.61 -10.53 -2.12
CA LEU A 273 23.60 -11.67 -3.03
C LEU A 273 22.65 -12.71 -2.50
N THR A 274 21.81 -13.26 -3.36
CA THR A 274 20.91 -14.34 -3.03
C THR A 274 21.14 -15.53 -3.94
N THR A 275 20.85 -16.73 -3.46
CA THR A 275 20.77 -17.90 -4.31
C THR A 275 19.65 -17.73 -5.33
N SER A 276 19.86 -18.25 -6.53
CA SER A 276 18.79 -18.37 -7.50
C SER A 276 17.67 -19.25 -6.95
N PHE A 277 16.43 -18.89 -7.22
CA PHE A 277 15.24 -19.63 -6.78
C PHE A 277 15.30 -21.12 -7.15
N SER A 278 15.71 -21.45 -8.37
CA SER A 278 15.74 -22.84 -8.87
C SER A 278 17.10 -23.53 -8.75
N THR A 279 18.12 -22.88 -8.19
CA THR A 279 19.43 -23.47 -7.99
C THR A 279 19.41 -24.40 -6.78
N ASN A 280 19.88 -25.64 -6.95
CA ASN A 280 20.18 -26.50 -5.80
C ASN A 280 21.42 -25.97 -5.11
N TYR A 281 21.31 -25.66 -3.83
CA TYR A 281 22.42 -25.11 -3.05
C TYR A 281 22.44 -25.70 -1.63
N ASP A 282 23.64 -25.85 -1.14
CA ASP A 282 23.98 -26.23 0.22
C ASP A 282 25.07 -25.28 0.74
N GLU A 283 25.62 -25.54 1.91
CA GLU A 283 26.68 -24.70 2.48
C GLU A 283 27.91 -24.64 1.58
N GLU A 284 28.26 -25.72 0.88
CA GLU A 284 29.45 -25.76 -0.01
C GLU A 284 29.24 -24.82 -1.20
N VAL A 285 28.10 -24.93 -1.88
CA VAL A 285 27.76 -24.07 -3.03
C VAL A 285 27.68 -22.61 -2.61
N VAL A 286 27.05 -22.30 -1.49
CA VAL A 286 27.00 -20.92 -0.95
C VAL A 286 28.41 -20.41 -0.67
N THR A 287 29.26 -21.22 -0.06
CA THR A 287 30.65 -20.84 0.22
C THR A 287 31.44 -20.55 -1.06
N GLN A 288 31.22 -21.33 -2.12
CA GLN A 288 31.85 -21.08 -3.44
C GLN A 288 31.40 -19.72 -4.01
N PHE A 289 30.14 -19.34 -3.90
CA PHE A 289 29.69 -18.00 -4.31
C PHE A 289 30.37 -16.89 -3.50
N LEU A 290 30.45 -17.05 -2.18
CA LEU A 290 31.08 -16.07 -1.28
C LEU A 290 32.57 -15.91 -1.58
N ASP A 291 33.27 -17.01 -1.85
CA ASP A 291 34.71 -17.02 -2.23
C ASP A 291 34.88 -16.38 -3.60
N GLY A 292 34.02 -16.71 -4.57
CA GLY A 292 34.07 -16.11 -5.89
C GLY A 292 33.87 -14.59 -5.88
N MET A 293 32.99 -14.04 -4.99
CA MET A 293 32.85 -12.62 -4.81
C MET A 293 34.10 -11.98 -4.20
N LYS A 294 34.68 -12.62 -3.19
CA LYS A 294 35.93 -12.18 -2.54
C LYS A 294 37.09 -12.16 -3.51
N ASP A 295 37.29 -13.22 -4.28
CA ASP A 295 38.41 -13.37 -5.24
C ASP A 295 38.37 -12.31 -6.36
N ARG A 296 37.13 -11.81 -6.66
CA ARG A 296 36.90 -10.72 -7.63
C ARG A 296 36.91 -9.34 -7.00
N ASN A 297 37.29 -9.22 -5.72
CA ASN A 297 37.24 -7.96 -4.96
C ASN A 297 35.86 -7.29 -5.01
N THR A 298 34.77 -8.07 -5.06
CA THR A 298 33.40 -7.55 -4.99
C THR A 298 32.92 -7.57 -3.55
N PRO A 299 32.75 -6.40 -2.90
CA PRO A 299 32.43 -6.32 -1.49
C PRO A 299 30.99 -6.75 -1.23
N LEU A 300 30.77 -7.99 -0.85
CA LEU A 300 29.50 -8.52 -0.43
C LEU A 300 29.24 -8.22 1.05
N ARG A 301 28.02 -7.76 1.37
CA ARG A 301 27.65 -7.46 2.75
C ARG A 301 26.56 -8.37 3.28
N VAL A 302 25.60 -8.77 2.46
CA VAL A 302 24.48 -9.61 2.87
C VAL A 302 24.38 -10.82 1.97
N PHE A 303 24.23 -11.99 2.57
CA PHE A 303 23.84 -13.18 1.84
C PHE A 303 22.39 -13.55 2.21
N HIS A 304 21.57 -13.77 1.19
CA HIS A 304 20.15 -14.10 1.34
C HIS A 304 19.90 -15.53 0.88
N PHE A 305 19.38 -16.36 1.79
CA PHE A 305 18.89 -17.70 1.49
C PHE A 305 17.45 -17.62 1.01
N ASP A 306 17.18 -18.04 -0.22
CA ASP A 306 15.82 -18.13 -0.76
C ASP A 306 15.09 -19.37 -0.21
N SER A 307 13.84 -19.63 -0.60
CA SER A 307 12.89 -20.55 0.05
C SER A 307 13.45 -21.96 0.38
N PHE A 308 14.41 -22.48 -0.38
CA PHE A 308 14.98 -23.81 -0.18
C PHE A 308 16.00 -23.94 0.97
N TRP A 309 16.10 -22.95 1.85
CA TRP A 309 16.73 -23.18 3.15
C TRP A 309 15.87 -24.10 4.04
N MET A 310 14.54 -24.13 3.78
CA MET A 310 13.57 -25.06 4.39
C MET A 310 13.36 -26.28 3.51
N HIS A 311 12.83 -27.35 4.10
CA HIS A 311 12.45 -28.55 3.34
C HIS A 311 11.30 -28.25 2.37
N ALA A 312 11.43 -28.73 1.13
CA ALA A 312 10.41 -28.54 0.11
C ALA A 312 9.05 -29.14 0.56
N PHE A 313 7.94 -28.48 0.20
CA PHE A 313 6.56 -28.80 0.59
C PHE A 313 6.23 -28.64 2.09
N GLU A 314 7.15 -28.11 2.90
CA GLU A 314 6.94 -27.79 4.32
C GLU A 314 7.10 -26.29 4.63
N TRP A 315 7.04 -25.42 3.63
CA TRP A 315 7.15 -23.95 3.82
C TRP A 315 5.83 -23.40 4.44
N CYS A 316 5.85 -22.51 5.40
CA CYS A 316 6.96 -22.15 6.26
C CYS A 316 6.88 -22.97 7.55
N ASN A 317 7.78 -23.95 7.72
CA ASN A 317 7.95 -24.64 8.99
C ASN A 317 9.03 -23.98 9.88
N PHE A 318 9.74 -22.97 9.35
CA PHE A 318 10.81 -22.22 10.01
C PHE A 318 11.97 -23.08 10.50
N LYS A 319 12.21 -24.20 9.83
CA LYS A 319 13.31 -25.13 10.16
C LYS A 319 14.25 -25.28 8.97
N TRP A 320 15.55 -25.19 9.25
CA TRP A 320 16.57 -25.52 8.27
C TRP A 320 16.44 -26.98 7.83
N ASP A 321 16.46 -27.23 6.52
CA ASP A 321 16.53 -28.58 6.00
C ASP A 321 17.85 -29.24 6.42
N LYS A 322 17.78 -30.15 7.38
CA LYS A 322 18.94 -30.84 7.94
C LYS A 322 19.70 -31.69 6.92
N LYS A 323 19.06 -32.08 5.82
CA LYS A 323 19.71 -32.81 4.74
C LYS A 323 20.66 -31.91 3.95
N THR A 324 20.26 -30.65 3.75
CA THR A 324 21.01 -29.66 2.97
C THR A 324 21.92 -28.82 3.87
N PHE A 325 21.44 -28.47 5.06
CA PHE A 325 22.13 -27.65 6.06
C PHE A 325 22.17 -28.39 7.40
N PRO A 326 23.09 -29.35 7.59
CA PRO A 326 23.10 -30.21 8.79
C PRO A 326 23.45 -29.44 10.08
N GLU A 327 24.25 -28.39 10.01
CA GLU A 327 24.72 -27.59 11.15
C GLU A 327 24.49 -26.08 10.92
N PRO A 328 23.22 -25.62 10.80
CA PRO A 328 22.94 -24.26 10.37
C PRO A 328 23.50 -23.18 11.32
N GLU A 329 23.46 -23.38 12.63
CA GLU A 329 24.01 -22.42 13.60
C GLU A 329 25.52 -22.22 13.41
N LYS A 330 26.26 -23.31 13.18
CA LYS A 330 27.70 -23.22 12.91
C LYS A 330 27.99 -22.57 11.57
N MET A 331 27.17 -22.86 10.54
CA MET A 331 27.27 -22.23 9.22
C MET A 331 27.04 -20.71 9.33
N LEU A 332 25.95 -20.28 9.97
CA LEU A 332 25.64 -18.86 10.17
C LEU A 332 26.77 -18.14 10.92
N LYS A 333 27.33 -18.77 11.95
CA LYS A 333 28.48 -18.24 12.67
C LYS A 333 29.71 -18.06 11.77
N ARG A 334 30.05 -19.07 10.94
CA ARG A 334 31.18 -18.96 9.98
C ARG A 334 30.99 -17.80 9.00
N TYR A 335 29.75 -17.55 8.56
CA TYR A 335 29.46 -16.45 7.65
C TYR A 335 29.51 -15.09 8.36
N HIS A 336 29.08 -14.99 9.61
CA HIS A 336 29.28 -13.79 10.43
C HIS A 336 30.77 -13.48 10.65
N GLU A 337 31.61 -14.51 10.89
CA GLU A 337 33.05 -14.34 11.02
C GLU A 337 33.72 -13.81 9.73
N ARG A 338 33.06 -13.99 8.56
CA ARG A 338 33.44 -13.38 7.28
C ARG A 338 32.95 -11.93 7.12
N GLY A 339 32.24 -11.40 8.10
CA GLY A 339 31.67 -10.04 8.10
C GLY A 339 30.34 -9.90 7.35
N LEU A 340 29.67 -11.01 7.05
CA LEU A 340 28.38 -11.03 6.36
C LEU A 340 27.21 -10.86 7.34
N LYS A 341 26.12 -10.32 6.85
CA LYS A 341 24.77 -10.37 7.44
C LYS A 341 23.93 -11.38 6.66
N LEU A 342 22.98 -12.01 7.34
CA LEU A 342 22.25 -13.16 6.83
C LEU A 342 20.75 -12.90 6.82
N CYS A 343 20.16 -13.01 5.65
CA CYS A 343 18.72 -12.88 5.41
C CYS A 343 18.15 -14.22 5.00
N VAL A 344 16.94 -14.57 5.48
CA VAL A 344 16.24 -15.76 5.02
C VAL A 344 14.85 -15.40 4.50
N TRP A 345 14.43 -16.13 3.46
CA TRP A 345 13.10 -16.00 2.86
C TRP A 345 12.03 -16.58 3.78
N ILE A 346 10.91 -15.89 3.91
CA ILE A 346 9.68 -16.35 4.56
C ILE A 346 8.47 -15.85 3.79
N ASN A 347 7.32 -16.49 4.02
CA ASN A 347 6.02 -15.98 3.58
C ASN A 347 4.93 -16.24 4.66
N PRO A 348 3.71 -15.68 4.52
CA PRO A 348 2.67 -15.83 5.53
C PRO A 348 1.86 -17.13 5.42
N TYR A 349 2.24 -18.03 4.52
CA TYR A 349 1.56 -19.31 4.31
C TYR A 349 2.22 -20.44 5.10
N ILE A 350 1.39 -21.38 5.57
CA ILE A 350 1.84 -22.59 6.28
C ILE A 350 1.42 -23.81 5.46
N ALA A 351 2.38 -24.61 5.05
CA ALA A 351 2.13 -25.84 4.27
C ALA A 351 1.38 -26.89 5.09
N GLN A 352 0.40 -27.55 4.51
CA GLN A 352 -0.36 -28.61 5.19
C GLN A 352 0.48 -29.83 5.60
N ASN A 353 1.65 -30.04 4.97
CA ASN A 353 2.58 -31.09 5.35
C ASN A 353 3.47 -30.70 6.54
N SER A 354 3.43 -29.45 6.97
CA SER A 354 4.16 -28.97 8.14
C SER A 354 3.40 -29.31 9.43
N GLU A 355 4.12 -29.74 10.46
CA GLU A 355 3.56 -29.91 11.82
C GLU A 355 2.92 -28.62 12.35
N LEU A 356 3.35 -27.46 11.85
CA LEU A 356 2.80 -26.16 12.24
C LEU A 356 1.40 -25.92 11.69
N PHE A 357 1.00 -26.63 10.62
CA PHE A 357 -0.34 -26.54 10.08
C PHE A 357 -1.37 -27.10 11.06
N ASP A 358 -1.12 -28.30 11.60
CA ASP A 358 -2.01 -28.94 12.58
C ASP A 358 -2.10 -28.10 13.86
N GLU A 359 -0.96 -27.61 14.38
CA GLU A 359 -0.92 -26.69 15.53
C GLU A 359 -1.75 -25.43 15.26
N ALA A 360 -1.58 -24.80 14.09
CA ALA A 360 -2.27 -23.56 13.74
C ALA A 360 -3.78 -23.78 13.53
N CYS A 361 -4.19 -24.92 12.97
CA CYS A 361 -5.60 -25.31 12.85
C CYS A 361 -6.26 -25.48 14.22
N GLU A 362 -5.62 -26.22 15.13
CA GLU A 362 -6.14 -26.48 16.48
C GLU A 362 -6.31 -25.20 17.27
N LYS A 363 -5.34 -24.28 17.18
CA LYS A 363 -5.34 -23.00 17.90
C LYS A 363 -6.14 -21.90 17.18
N GLY A 364 -6.60 -22.15 15.95
CA GLY A 364 -7.36 -21.18 15.16
C GLY A 364 -6.53 -19.99 14.68
N TYR A 365 -5.28 -20.22 14.27
CA TYR A 365 -4.33 -19.19 13.83
C TYR A 365 -4.34 -18.96 12.32
N LEU A 366 -5.05 -19.80 11.55
CA LEU A 366 -5.18 -19.65 10.10
C LEU A 366 -6.52 -19.01 9.73
N LEU A 367 -6.57 -18.37 8.56
CA LEU A 367 -7.79 -17.79 8.01
C LEU A 367 -8.87 -18.85 7.85
N LYS A 368 -10.09 -18.50 8.24
CA LYS A 368 -11.26 -19.39 8.19
C LYS A 368 -12.26 -18.91 7.15
N LYS A 369 -13.00 -19.87 6.60
CA LYS A 369 -14.21 -19.61 5.85
C LYS A 369 -15.41 -19.43 6.79
N LYS A 370 -16.51 -18.90 6.25
CA LYS A 370 -17.77 -18.71 7.00
C LYS A 370 -18.35 -20.01 7.57
N ASP A 371 -18.05 -21.16 6.96
CA ASP A 371 -18.46 -22.49 7.46
C ASP A 371 -17.55 -23.03 8.57
N GLY A 372 -16.52 -22.29 8.96
CA GLY A 372 -15.55 -22.65 10.00
C GLY A 372 -14.36 -23.48 9.51
N SER A 373 -14.35 -23.93 8.25
CA SER A 373 -13.21 -24.63 7.66
C SER A 373 -12.04 -23.67 7.43
N ILE A 374 -10.81 -24.21 7.43
CA ILE A 374 -9.62 -23.42 7.09
C ILE A 374 -9.65 -23.08 5.60
N TRP A 375 -9.30 -21.83 5.25
CA TRP A 375 -9.04 -21.48 3.87
C TRP A 375 -7.70 -22.07 3.43
N GLN A 376 -7.68 -22.73 2.28
CA GLN A 376 -6.47 -23.34 1.71
C GLN A 376 -6.37 -23.07 0.20
N THR A 377 -5.16 -23.11 -0.32
CA THR A 377 -4.84 -22.95 -1.73
C THR A 377 -3.71 -23.87 -2.17
N ASP A 378 -3.68 -24.20 -3.46
CA ASP A 378 -2.55 -24.86 -4.13
C ASP A 378 -1.68 -23.88 -4.92
N LEU A 379 -1.97 -22.58 -4.81
CA LEU A 379 -1.12 -21.54 -5.41
C LEU A 379 0.20 -21.46 -4.66
N TRP A 380 1.33 -21.53 -5.37
CA TRP A 380 2.68 -21.57 -4.86
C TRP A 380 3.10 -22.96 -4.36
N GLN A 381 2.48 -23.55 -3.36
CA GLN A 381 2.65 -24.96 -2.98
C GLN A 381 1.33 -25.58 -2.51
N SER A 382 1.31 -26.92 -2.45
CA SER A 382 0.09 -27.67 -2.15
C SER A 382 -0.46 -27.39 -0.76
N GLY A 383 -1.75 -27.07 -0.69
CA GLY A 383 -2.55 -27.07 0.53
C GLY A 383 -2.11 -26.05 1.57
N MET A 384 -1.64 -24.88 1.16
CA MET A 384 -1.25 -23.84 2.10
C MET A 384 -2.45 -23.21 2.78
N GLY A 385 -2.38 -23.04 4.11
CA GLY A 385 -3.21 -22.13 4.88
C GLY A 385 -2.48 -20.80 5.10
N GLU A 386 -3.21 -19.74 5.39
CA GLU A 386 -2.67 -18.39 5.58
C GLU A 386 -2.87 -17.93 7.01
N VAL A 387 -1.85 -17.32 7.61
CA VAL A 387 -1.88 -16.84 9.00
C VAL A 387 -2.82 -15.65 9.15
N ASP A 388 -3.70 -15.70 10.15
CA ASP A 388 -4.57 -14.57 10.51
C ASP A 388 -3.85 -13.59 11.46
N PHE A 389 -3.18 -12.58 10.91
CA PHE A 389 -2.49 -11.55 11.71
C PHE A 389 -3.42 -10.56 12.42
N THR A 390 -4.74 -10.68 12.27
CA THR A 390 -5.70 -9.95 13.12
C THR A 390 -5.88 -10.63 14.47
N ASN A 391 -5.44 -11.90 14.60
CA ASN A 391 -5.38 -12.62 15.86
C ASN A 391 -4.04 -12.35 16.55
N PRO A 392 -4.02 -11.68 17.72
CA PRO A 392 -2.79 -11.37 18.44
C PRO A 392 -1.98 -12.62 18.85
N GLU A 393 -2.67 -13.74 19.16
CA GLU A 393 -2.02 -15.00 19.52
C GLU A 393 -1.35 -15.63 18.29
N ALA A 394 -1.98 -15.58 17.13
CA ALA A 394 -1.39 -16.06 15.87
C ALA A 394 -0.17 -15.21 15.49
N THR A 395 -0.27 -13.88 15.63
CA THR A 395 0.85 -12.95 15.39
C THR A 395 2.02 -13.28 16.32
N LYS A 396 1.76 -13.46 17.61
CA LYS A 396 2.81 -13.83 18.57
C LYS A 396 3.41 -15.20 18.25
N TRP A 397 2.59 -16.19 17.95
CA TRP A 397 3.05 -17.52 17.57
C TRP A 397 3.99 -17.48 16.36
N TYR A 398 3.64 -16.69 15.33
CA TYR A 398 4.48 -16.48 14.15
C TYR A 398 5.79 -15.79 14.51
N GLN A 399 5.74 -14.74 15.32
CA GLN A 399 6.91 -14.03 15.83
C GLN A 399 7.84 -14.94 16.65
N ASP A 400 7.30 -15.87 17.46
CA ASP A 400 8.11 -16.79 18.27
C ASP A 400 8.95 -17.75 17.39
N LYS A 401 8.42 -18.16 16.21
CA LYS A 401 9.20 -18.94 15.23
C LYS A 401 10.35 -18.12 14.64
N LEU A 402 10.10 -16.86 14.32
CA LEU A 402 11.14 -15.96 13.81
C LEU A 402 12.19 -15.63 14.88
N GLU A 403 11.79 -15.47 16.13
CA GLU A 403 12.69 -15.22 17.24
C GLU A 403 13.73 -16.34 17.38
N SER A 404 13.33 -17.60 17.23
CA SER A 404 14.25 -18.75 17.25
C SER A 404 15.29 -18.68 16.12
N LEU A 405 14.92 -18.19 14.92
CA LEU A 405 15.87 -18.00 13.82
C LEU A 405 16.84 -16.85 14.07
N ILE A 406 16.36 -15.76 14.67
CA ILE A 406 17.23 -14.62 15.07
C ILE A 406 18.25 -15.09 16.10
N GLU A 407 17.85 -15.90 17.07
CA GLU A 407 18.74 -16.47 18.09
C GLU A 407 19.80 -17.40 17.50
N MET A 408 19.50 -18.11 16.39
CA MET A 408 20.49 -18.88 15.63
C MET A 408 21.51 -18.00 14.90
N GLY A 409 21.19 -16.73 14.61
CA GLY A 409 22.05 -15.81 13.90
C GLY A 409 21.49 -15.27 12.58
N VAL A 410 20.16 -15.33 12.35
CA VAL A 410 19.53 -14.64 11.23
C VAL A 410 19.40 -13.15 11.57
N ASP A 411 19.84 -12.27 10.65
CA ASP A 411 19.84 -10.82 10.85
C ASP A 411 18.63 -10.11 10.24
N SER A 412 17.96 -10.73 9.25
CA SER A 412 16.85 -10.12 8.48
C SER A 412 15.97 -11.19 7.84
N PHE A 413 14.77 -10.79 7.44
CA PHE A 413 13.83 -11.63 6.71
C PHE A 413 13.41 -10.98 5.39
N LYS A 414 13.41 -11.77 4.29
CA LYS A 414 12.67 -11.41 3.07
C LYS A 414 11.22 -11.83 3.27
N THR A 415 10.34 -10.85 3.44
CA THR A 415 8.89 -11.07 3.55
C THR A 415 8.27 -11.11 2.16
N ASP A 416 8.19 -12.31 1.60
CA ASP A 416 7.63 -12.55 0.28
C ASP A 416 6.12 -12.74 0.33
N PHE A 417 5.43 -12.50 -0.80
CA PHE A 417 3.98 -12.49 -0.92
C PHE A 417 3.28 -11.43 -0.03
N GLY A 418 2.04 -11.69 0.39
CA GLY A 418 1.20 -10.74 1.13
C GLY A 418 0.24 -9.93 0.26
N GLU A 419 0.14 -10.25 -1.05
CA GLU A 419 -0.79 -9.66 -2.02
C GLU A 419 -1.87 -10.63 -2.51
N ARG A 420 -1.68 -11.95 -2.35
CA ARG A 420 -2.65 -12.98 -2.77
C ARG A 420 -3.63 -13.33 -1.65
N ILE A 421 -4.27 -12.32 -1.08
CA ILE A 421 -5.12 -12.46 0.11
C ILE A 421 -6.56 -12.75 -0.32
N PRO A 422 -7.19 -13.83 0.19
CA PRO A 422 -8.55 -14.20 -0.19
C PRO A 422 -9.59 -13.23 0.37
N VAL A 423 -10.65 -13.00 -0.39
CA VAL A 423 -11.76 -12.11 0.04
C VAL A 423 -13.11 -12.85 0.11
N LYS A 424 -13.26 -13.93 -0.68
CA LYS A 424 -14.54 -14.63 -0.76
C LYS A 424 -14.72 -15.60 0.41
N ASP A 425 -15.81 -15.43 1.13
CA ASP A 425 -16.23 -16.29 2.25
C ASP A 425 -15.23 -16.33 3.43
N ILE A 426 -14.35 -15.37 3.54
CA ILE A 426 -13.35 -15.26 4.61
C ILE A 426 -13.93 -14.60 5.85
N VAL A 427 -13.48 -15.04 7.01
CA VAL A 427 -13.75 -14.46 8.32
C VAL A 427 -12.44 -14.26 9.06
N TYR A 428 -12.14 -13.01 9.39
CA TYR A 428 -11.01 -12.63 10.23
C TYR A 428 -11.37 -12.70 11.71
N HIS A 429 -10.39 -12.94 12.56
CA HIS A 429 -10.57 -13.05 14.00
C HIS A 429 -11.19 -11.78 14.61
N ASP A 430 -10.81 -10.61 14.15
CA ASP A 430 -11.31 -9.32 14.62
C ASP A 430 -12.61 -8.85 13.92
N GLY A 431 -13.15 -9.61 12.97
CA GLY A 431 -14.32 -9.26 12.19
C GLY A 431 -14.09 -8.23 11.09
N SER A 432 -12.84 -7.99 10.71
CA SER A 432 -12.47 -7.10 9.60
C SER A 432 -13.12 -7.49 8.27
N ASP A 433 -13.41 -6.48 7.42
CA ASP A 433 -13.89 -6.69 6.06
C ASP A 433 -12.79 -7.32 5.18
N PRO A 434 -13.05 -8.49 4.58
CA PRO A 434 -12.07 -9.17 3.73
C PRO A 434 -11.61 -8.35 2.51
N VAL A 435 -12.45 -7.49 1.95
CA VAL A 435 -12.08 -6.64 0.80
C VAL A 435 -11.07 -5.58 1.23
N LYS A 436 -11.28 -4.96 2.39
CA LYS A 436 -10.32 -4.01 2.96
C LYS A 436 -9.04 -4.69 3.43
N MET A 437 -9.17 -5.90 3.99
CA MET A 437 -8.03 -6.68 4.46
C MET A 437 -7.11 -7.13 3.31
N HIS A 438 -7.61 -7.27 2.09
CA HIS A 438 -6.81 -7.71 0.95
C HIS A 438 -5.51 -6.90 0.78
N ASN A 439 -5.59 -5.58 0.81
CA ASN A 439 -4.40 -4.72 0.74
C ASN A 439 -3.73 -4.57 2.11
N TYR A 440 -4.54 -4.43 3.18
CA TYR A 440 -4.03 -4.12 4.52
C TYR A 440 -3.26 -5.27 5.17
N TYR A 441 -3.51 -6.50 4.76
CA TYR A 441 -2.80 -7.68 5.24
C TYR A 441 -1.27 -7.54 5.11
N SER A 442 -0.79 -6.99 4.01
CA SER A 442 0.64 -6.75 3.79
C SER A 442 1.26 -5.84 4.86
N PHE A 443 0.50 -4.87 5.37
CA PHE A 443 0.93 -4.03 6.49
C PHE A 443 1.05 -4.85 7.79
N LEU A 444 0.06 -5.66 8.13
CA LEU A 444 0.07 -6.48 9.35
C LEU A 444 1.21 -7.50 9.33
N TYR A 445 1.40 -8.17 8.21
CA TYR A 445 2.47 -9.16 8.02
C TYR A 445 3.86 -8.53 8.19
N ASN A 446 4.17 -7.47 7.45
CA ASN A 446 5.47 -6.79 7.55
C ASN A 446 5.70 -6.18 8.93
N LYS A 447 4.65 -5.63 9.57
CA LYS A 447 4.70 -5.13 10.94
C LYS A 447 5.08 -6.23 11.92
N ALA A 448 4.43 -7.40 11.85
CA ALA A 448 4.71 -8.53 12.73
C ALA A 448 6.19 -8.95 12.65
N VAL A 449 6.74 -9.02 11.43
CA VAL A 449 8.15 -9.40 11.21
C VAL A 449 9.11 -8.28 11.65
N PHE A 450 8.79 -7.02 11.34
CA PHE A 450 9.65 -5.89 11.73
C PHE A 450 9.73 -5.71 13.23
N GLU A 451 8.61 -5.83 13.94
CA GLU A 451 8.54 -5.70 15.41
C GLU A 451 9.36 -6.75 16.15
N VAL A 452 9.39 -8.01 15.67
CA VAL A 452 10.23 -9.03 16.30
C VAL A 452 11.71 -8.77 16.07
N LEU A 453 12.09 -8.30 14.87
CA LEU A 453 13.47 -7.88 14.60
C LEU A 453 13.87 -6.69 15.49
N GLU A 454 13.03 -5.66 15.61
CA GLU A 454 13.32 -4.50 16.46
C GLU A 454 13.41 -4.89 17.93
N ARG A 455 12.52 -5.76 18.42
CA ARG A 455 12.54 -6.26 19.79
C ARG A 455 13.81 -7.04 20.12
N LYS A 456 14.32 -7.87 19.19
CA LYS A 456 15.48 -8.73 19.42
C LYS A 456 16.81 -8.05 19.12
N LEU A 457 16.88 -7.27 18.05
CA LEU A 457 18.12 -6.65 17.58
C LEU A 457 18.29 -5.20 18.04
N GLY A 458 17.20 -4.60 18.54
CA GLY A 458 17.16 -3.21 19.01
C GLY A 458 16.67 -2.22 17.96
N LYS A 459 16.20 -1.08 18.43
CA LYS A 459 15.74 0.02 17.59
C LYS A 459 16.82 0.47 16.61
N ASN A 460 16.46 0.71 15.37
CA ASN A 460 17.35 1.06 14.23
C ASN A 460 18.29 -0.08 13.79
N ASN A 461 18.08 -1.32 14.25
CA ASN A 461 18.81 -2.50 13.78
C ASN A 461 17.91 -3.48 13.03
N ALA A 462 16.61 -3.22 12.94
CA ALA A 462 15.66 -4.02 12.19
C ALA A 462 15.65 -3.62 10.71
N ALA A 463 15.57 -4.61 9.83
CA ALA A 463 15.28 -4.45 8.42
C ALA A 463 14.58 -5.69 7.91
N VAL A 464 13.50 -5.51 7.14
CA VAL A 464 12.88 -6.55 6.31
C VAL A 464 13.28 -6.33 4.86
N PHE A 465 12.96 -7.30 4.00
CA PHE A 465 13.07 -7.14 2.55
C PHE A 465 11.71 -7.53 1.96
N ALA A 466 10.80 -6.55 1.89
CA ALA A 466 9.37 -6.77 1.71
C ALA A 466 8.89 -6.64 0.26
N ARG A 467 7.97 -7.54 -0.17
CA ARG A 467 7.34 -7.49 -1.50
C ARG A 467 6.07 -6.63 -1.48
N ALA A 468 5.03 -7.08 -0.81
CA ALA A 468 3.76 -6.38 -0.79
C ALA A 468 3.74 -5.26 0.26
N ALA A 469 3.01 -4.19 -0.05
CA ALA A 469 2.77 -3.11 0.89
C ALA A 469 1.48 -2.33 0.55
N THR A 470 1.05 -1.51 1.49
CA THR A 470 0.04 -0.46 1.33
C THR A 470 0.43 0.73 2.21
N THR A 471 -0.45 1.73 2.34
CA THR A 471 -0.23 2.90 3.20
C THR A 471 0.17 2.48 4.62
N GLY A 472 1.21 3.08 5.15
CA GLY A 472 1.82 2.72 6.44
C GLY A 472 2.97 1.72 6.30
N GLY A 473 3.03 0.92 5.23
CA GLY A 473 4.08 -0.07 4.99
C GLY A 473 5.48 0.54 4.82
N GLN A 474 5.58 1.81 4.45
CA GLN A 474 6.84 2.55 4.37
C GLN A 474 7.62 2.57 5.69
N GLN A 475 6.94 2.34 6.83
CA GLN A 475 7.56 2.27 8.16
C GLN A 475 8.53 1.10 8.32
N PHE A 476 8.39 0.06 7.50
CA PHE A 476 9.11 -1.21 7.61
C PHE A 476 10.05 -1.43 6.41
N PRO A 477 11.19 -0.73 6.32
CA PRO A 477 12.12 -0.91 5.21
C PRO A 477 12.85 -2.25 5.27
N VAL A 478 13.30 -2.81 4.14
CA VAL A 478 13.41 -2.31 2.77
C VAL A 478 12.32 -2.95 1.91
N HIS A 479 12.02 -2.37 0.74
CA HIS A 479 11.10 -2.97 -0.22
C HIS A 479 11.80 -3.24 -1.55
N TRP A 480 11.34 -4.25 -2.32
CA TRP A 480 11.84 -4.46 -3.69
C TRP A 480 10.72 -4.50 -4.73
N GLY A 481 11.07 -4.32 -5.99
CA GLY A 481 10.15 -4.13 -7.10
C GLY A 481 9.37 -5.37 -7.56
N GLY A 482 9.55 -6.54 -6.90
CA GLY A 482 8.92 -7.78 -7.33
C GLY A 482 9.61 -8.44 -8.52
N ASP A 483 8.92 -9.39 -9.16
CA ASP A 483 9.47 -10.27 -10.19
C ASP A 483 9.49 -9.56 -11.56
N CYS A 484 10.68 -9.17 -12.00
CA CYS A 484 10.92 -8.49 -13.26
C CYS A 484 11.61 -9.42 -14.29
N SER A 485 11.37 -9.20 -15.57
CA SER A 485 12.00 -9.99 -16.64
C SER A 485 13.38 -9.44 -17.01
N ALA A 486 14.29 -10.33 -17.44
CA ALA A 486 15.65 -9.98 -17.84
C ALA A 486 15.70 -9.32 -19.23
N ASN A 487 15.08 -8.16 -19.39
CA ASN A 487 15.06 -7.38 -20.64
C ASN A 487 14.98 -5.86 -20.38
N TYR A 488 15.29 -5.06 -21.40
CA TYR A 488 15.32 -3.59 -21.27
C TYR A 488 13.96 -2.95 -20.99
N MET A 489 12.86 -3.54 -21.45
CA MET A 489 11.51 -3.04 -21.18
C MET A 489 11.22 -3.16 -19.69
N SER A 490 11.47 -4.33 -19.12
CA SER A 490 11.24 -4.57 -17.70
C SER A 490 12.18 -3.74 -16.81
N MET A 491 13.41 -3.50 -17.25
CA MET A 491 14.32 -2.55 -16.55
C MET A 491 13.71 -1.14 -16.49
N ALA A 492 13.13 -0.65 -17.59
CA ALA A 492 12.49 0.67 -17.63
C ALA A 492 11.19 0.72 -16.81
N GLU A 493 10.41 -0.36 -16.81
CA GLU A 493 9.21 -0.53 -15.98
C GLU A 493 9.57 -0.54 -14.50
N THR A 494 10.57 -1.28 -14.11
CA THR A 494 11.11 -1.35 -12.74
C THR A 494 11.56 0.04 -12.26
N LEU A 495 12.29 0.80 -13.10
CA LEU A 495 12.68 2.18 -12.76
C LEU A 495 11.45 3.08 -12.52
N ARG A 496 10.42 2.99 -13.39
CA ARG A 496 9.17 3.75 -13.17
C ARG A 496 8.49 3.35 -11.87
N GLY A 497 8.44 2.06 -11.57
CA GLY A 497 7.86 1.52 -10.33
C GLY A 497 8.52 2.09 -9.08
N GLY A 498 9.85 2.05 -9.02
CA GLY A 498 10.61 2.59 -7.89
C GLY A 498 10.46 4.10 -7.70
N LEU A 499 10.52 4.86 -8.80
CA LEU A 499 10.30 6.31 -8.75
C LEU A 499 8.86 6.67 -8.31
N SER A 500 7.87 5.90 -8.78
CA SER A 500 6.47 6.09 -8.39
C SER A 500 6.25 5.77 -6.91
N LEU A 501 6.84 4.67 -6.41
CA LEU A 501 6.76 4.27 -5.01
C LEU A 501 7.40 5.30 -4.08
N GLY A 502 8.54 5.88 -4.48
CA GLY A 502 9.23 6.92 -3.73
C GLY A 502 8.37 8.15 -3.47
N LEU A 503 7.46 8.50 -4.38
CA LEU A 503 6.49 9.58 -4.20
C LEU A 503 5.40 9.24 -3.15
N GLY A 504 5.27 7.97 -2.77
CA GLY A 504 4.43 7.51 -1.66
C GLY A 504 5.17 7.43 -0.31
N GLY A 505 6.38 7.99 -0.21
CA GLY A 505 7.15 8.04 1.05
C GLY A 505 8.00 6.80 1.35
N PHE A 506 8.13 5.86 0.41
CA PHE A 506 9.02 4.69 0.52
C PHE A 506 10.47 5.11 0.22
N GLY A 507 11.23 5.44 1.25
CA GLY A 507 12.59 5.98 1.12
C GLY A 507 13.66 4.95 0.78
N PHE A 508 13.39 3.66 0.95
CA PHE A 508 14.37 2.56 0.80
C PHE A 508 13.83 1.46 -0.10
N TRP A 509 14.42 1.35 -1.28
CA TRP A 509 13.93 0.48 -2.34
C TRP A 509 15.07 -0.22 -3.08
N SER A 510 14.80 -1.44 -3.51
CA SER A 510 15.67 -2.31 -4.28
C SER A 510 14.90 -2.92 -5.46
N HIS A 511 15.60 -3.65 -6.28
CA HIS A 511 15.06 -4.47 -7.36
C HIS A 511 16.04 -5.59 -7.69
N ASP A 512 15.60 -6.57 -8.47
CA ASP A 512 16.45 -7.67 -8.90
C ASP A 512 17.32 -7.20 -10.07
N ILE A 513 18.59 -6.92 -9.78
CA ILE A 513 19.55 -6.49 -10.79
C ILE A 513 19.69 -7.61 -11.82
N SER A 514 19.52 -7.26 -13.08
CA SER A 514 19.49 -8.11 -14.26
C SER A 514 18.18 -8.82 -14.56
N GLY A 515 17.16 -8.68 -13.71
CA GLY A 515 15.87 -9.33 -13.84
C GLY A 515 15.79 -10.66 -13.08
N PHE A 516 14.59 -11.01 -12.61
CA PHE A 516 14.29 -12.26 -11.91
C PHE A 516 13.96 -13.39 -12.89
N GLU A 517 13.04 -13.12 -13.83
CA GLU A 517 12.59 -14.09 -14.83
C GLU A 517 13.56 -14.15 -16.01
N GLN A 518 13.88 -15.37 -16.45
CA GLN A 518 14.82 -15.65 -17.56
C GLN A 518 16.28 -15.35 -17.20
N CYS A 519 17.17 -15.53 -18.19
CA CYS A 519 18.59 -15.24 -18.06
C CYS A 519 18.94 -13.91 -18.72
N ALA A 520 19.66 -13.07 -18.00
CA ALA A 520 20.14 -11.81 -18.53
C ALA A 520 21.32 -12.02 -19.51
N THR A 521 21.34 -11.24 -20.58
CA THR A 521 22.53 -11.11 -21.42
C THR A 521 23.59 -10.25 -20.73
N PRO A 522 24.89 -10.39 -21.05
CA PRO A 522 25.94 -9.60 -20.42
C PRO A 522 25.79 -8.09 -20.51
N ASP A 523 25.18 -7.57 -21.58
CA ASP A 523 24.96 -6.14 -21.76
C ASP A 523 23.80 -5.62 -20.88
N ILE A 524 22.71 -6.35 -20.74
CA ILE A 524 21.63 -6.05 -19.81
C ILE A 524 22.14 -6.04 -18.37
N TYR A 525 22.90 -7.07 -18.00
CA TYR A 525 23.48 -7.15 -16.66
C TYR A 525 24.32 -5.92 -16.33
N LYS A 526 25.24 -5.53 -17.23
CA LYS A 526 26.08 -4.32 -17.04
C LYS A 526 25.25 -3.05 -16.86
N ARG A 527 24.22 -2.85 -17.67
CA ARG A 527 23.37 -1.64 -17.60
C ARG A 527 22.50 -1.63 -16.37
N TRP A 528 21.96 -2.80 -16.01
CA TRP A 528 21.12 -2.91 -14.80
C TRP A 528 21.94 -2.78 -13.51
N CYS A 529 23.23 -3.22 -13.51
CA CYS A 529 24.16 -2.91 -12.42
C CYS A 529 24.33 -1.41 -12.23
N ALA A 530 24.49 -0.63 -13.29
CA ALA A 530 24.58 0.84 -13.19
C ALA A 530 23.31 1.44 -12.58
N PHE A 531 22.13 0.98 -12.97
CA PHE A 531 20.86 1.37 -12.36
C PHE A 531 20.78 0.92 -10.88
N GLY A 532 21.13 -0.33 -10.59
CA GLY A 532 21.05 -0.89 -9.25
C GLY A 532 21.98 -0.21 -8.24
N LEU A 533 23.17 0.21 -8.66
CA LEU A 533 24.12 0.95 -7.83
C LEU A 533 23.67 2.38 -7.52
N LEU A 534 22.73 2.94 -8.28
CA LEU A 534 22.11 4.25 -8.03
C LEU A 534 20.81 4.15 -7.25
N SER A 535 20.32 2.93 -6.98
CA SER A 535 19.19 2.69 -6.08
C SER A 535 19.66 2.75 -4.63
N SER A 536 18.75 2.94 -3.67
CA SER A 536 19.13 2.98 -2.24
C SER A 536 19.71 1.65 -1.76
N HIS A 537 19.23 0.53 -2.29
CA HIS A 537 19.70 -0.83 -1.98
C HIS A 537 19.96 -1.62 -3.26
N SER A 538 21.00 -2.46 -3.24
CA SER A 538 21.46 -3.19 -4.41
C SER A 538 21.47 -4.69 -4.13
N ARG A 539 20.69 -5.46 -4.92
CA ARG A 539 20.58 -6.92 -4.79
C ARG A 539 20.83 -7.62 -6.12
N LEU A 540 21.66 -8.64 -6.09
CA LEU A 540 21.83 -9.62 -7.17
C LEU A 540 20.93 -10.81 -6.87
N HIS A 541 19.95 -11.07 -7.73
CA HIS A 541 19.00 -12.16 -7.61
C HIS A 541 18.48 -12.57 -8.98
N GLY A 542 18.14 -13.84 -9.16
CA GLY A 542 17.58 -14.39 -10.38
C GLY A 542 16.76 -15.65 -10.15
N GLY A 543 15.83 -15.96 -11.04
CA GLY A 543 14.93 -17.10 -10.94
C GLY A 543 15.58 -18.43 -11.34
N THR A 544 16.35 -18.48 -12.42
CA THR A 544 16.79 -19.74 -13.04
C THR A 544 18.30 -19.96 -13.03
N THR A 545 19.10 -18.99 -13.40
CA THR A 545 20.58 -19.10 -13.43
C THR A 545 21.23 -17.76 -13.13
N TYR A 546 22.46 -17.82 -12.64
CA TYR A 546 23.35 -16.68 -12.50
C TYR A 546 24.26 -16.55 -13.73
#